data_4e9c7f689336e8a4db0d9945874df2df
#
_entry.id   4e9c7f689336e8a4db0d9945874df2df
#
_cell.length_a   1.000
_cell.length_b   1.000
_cell.length_c   1.000
_cell.angle_alpha   90.00
_cell.angle_beta   90.00
_cell.angle_gamma   90.00
#
_symmetry.space_group_name_H-M   'P 1'
#
loop_
_entity.id
_entity.type
_entity.pdbx_description
1 polymer ?
#
loop_
_entity_poly.entity_id
_entity_poly.type
_entity_poly.pdbx_seq_one_letter_code
_entity_poly.pdbx_strand_id
1 'polypeptide(L)'
;MSTRSRAFGLLPWLFSAVVGAQCAQGESLTSGLAFGGNLVLTSNYIYRGVSSSNNAGAFQADLHVANTGGTFLGLWGSSRDSQLDPYADYEFVIYLGHRFDLGNAWSATLSGRAHYLTGGTQEVSDDYQEIAAAITWLDAWTLSFTAIPNAPRYWFYDRLSRAPAFVAEMSAQWLVYDGFFLTGGAGYYRITGTGPGIEAANGYAYGNVGIAWEHRRWRIDLGYYRTGEKAQVLMPYPSANDRFAGSIAWRF
;
A
#
# COMPACT_ATOMS: atom_id res chain seq x y z
N MET A 1 3.71 -35.46 -20.45
CA MET A 1 3.06 -34.14 -20.40
C MET A 1 3.19 -33.64 -18.96
N SER A 2 4.17 -32.79 -18.72
CA SER A 2 4.48 -32.27 -17.37
C SER A 2 3.66 -30.99 -17.16
N THR A 3 2.72 -31.02 -16.23
CA THR A 3 2.00 -29.87 -15.73
C THR A 3 2.98 -29.01 -14.90
N ARG A 4 3.58 -28.00 -15.54
CA ARG A 4 4.30 -26.95 -14.82
C ARG A 4 3.26 -26.16 -14.00
N SER A 5 3.30 -26.31 -12.68
CA SER A 5 2.62 -25.42 -11.76
C SER A 5 3.16 -24.00 -12.02
N ARG A 6 2.32 -23.12 -12.51
CA ARG A 6 2.67 -21.69 -12.68
C ARG A 6 2.77 -21.10 -11.28
N ALA A 7 3.99 -20.75 -10.87
CA ALA A 7 4.21 -19.91 -9.71
C ALA A 7 3.53 -18.56 -9.97
N PHE A 8 2.52 -18.23 -9.19
CA PHE A 8 1.88 -16.92 -9.22
C PHE A 8 2.85 -15.89 -8.66
N GLY A 9 3.26 -14.95 -9.50
CA GLY A 9 4.14 -13.86 -9.13
C GLY A 9 3.47 -12.93 -8.12
N LEU A 10 4.23 -12.51 -7.15
CA LEU A 10 3.80 -11.66 -6.03
C LEU A 10 4.11 -10.20 -6.35
N LEU A 11 3.13 -9.31 -6.18
CA LEU A 11 3.29 -7.86 -6.38
C LEU A 11 4.16 -7.21 -5.28
N PRO A 12 4.98 -6.21 -5.61
CA PRO A 12 5.79 -5.49 -4.64
C PRO A 12 4.93 -4.65 -3.70
N TRP A 13 5.19 -4.74 -2.41
CA TRP A 13 4.51 -4.07 -1.30
C TRP A 13 4.76 -2.55 -1.20
N LEU A 14 5.47 -1.97 -2.15
CA LEU A 14 6.05 -0.63 -2.04
C LEU A 14 5.18 0.50 -2.59
N PHE A 15 4.03 0.18 -3.15
CA PHE A 15 2.99 1.15 -3.50
C PHE A 15 1.70 0.82 -2.77
N SER A 16 1.02 1.87 -2.33
CA SER A 16 -0.26 1.84 -1.65
C SER A 16 -1.09 0.62 -2.02
N ALA A 17 -0.90 -0.40 -1.23
CA ALA A 17 -1.74 -1.58 -1.10
C ALA A 17 -2.85 -1.77 -2.15
N VAL A 18 -2.52 -2.31 -3.30
CA VAL A 18 -3.46 -3.24 -3.91
C VAL A 18 -3.38 -4.54 -3.10
N VAL A 19 -4.01 -4.53 -1.94
CA VAL A 19 -4.16 -5.69 -1.05
C VAL A 19 -5.12 -6.67 -1.69
N GLY A 20 -4.86 -7.15 -2.84
CA GLY A 20 -5.79 -8.04 -3.54
C GLY A 20 -5.14 -9.15 -4.33
N ALA A 21 -3.85 -9.08 -4.53
CA ALA A 21 -3.19 -10.03 -5.43
C ALA A 21 -2.49 -11.20 -4.73
N GLN A 22 -2.57 -11.33 -3.42
CA GLN A 22 -1.76 -12.31 -2.67
C GLN A 22 -2.52 -13.52 -2.13
N CYS A 23 -3.75 -13.72 -2.53
CA CYS A 23 -4.56 -14.86 -2.08
C CYS A 23 -4.10 -16.23 -2.61
N ALA A 24 -2.82 -16.48 -2.83
CA ALA A 24 -2.43 -17.68 -3.56
C ALA A 24 -1.54 -18.69 -2.82
N GLN A 25 -1.23 -18.53 -1.55
CA GLN A 25 -0.42 -19.54 -0.82
C GLN A 25 -0.92 -19.85 0.60
N GLY A 26 -2.17 -19.57 0.92
CA GLY A 26 -2.78 -20.11 2.12
C GLY A 26 -3.00 -21.63 1.99
N GLU A 27 -2.85 -22.37 3.07
CA GLU A 27 -3.26 -23.77 3.09
C GLU A 27 -4.75 -23.86 2.75
N SER A 28 -5.06 -24.52 1.63
CA SER A 28 -6.44 -24.74 1.21
C SER A 28 -7.11 -25.67 2.22
N LEU A 29 -7.98 -25.11 3.03
CA LEU A 29 -8.92 -25.94 3.78
C LEU A 29 -9.93 -26.55 2.81
N THR A 30 -10.46 -27.70 3.14
CA THR A 30 -11.45 -28.46 2.34
C THR A 30 -12.74 -27.70 2.01
N SER A 31 -12.88 -26.46 2.44
CA SER A 31 -14.04 -25.59 2.30
C SER A 31 -13.95 -24.57 1.15
N GLY A 32 -12.90 -24.59 0.31
CA GLY A 32 -12.70 -23.59 -0.75
C GLY A 32 -12.27 -22.21 -0.23
N LEU A 33 -11.83 -22.14 1.03
CA LEU A 33 -11.23 -20.97 1.66
C LEU A 33 -9.72 -21.16 1.81
N ALA A 34 -8.95 -20.12 1.58
CA ALA A 34 -7.52 -20.04 1.84
C ALA A 34 -7.25 -18.93 2.85
N PHE A 35 -6.42 -19.21 3.86
CA PHE A 35 -5.93 -18.26 4.84
C PHE A 35 -4.50 -17.92 4.53
N GLY A 36 -4.11 -16.69 4.70
CA GLY A 36 -2.75 -16.23 4.50
C GLY A 36 -2.45 -15.00 5.33
N GLY A 37 -1.18 -14.63 5.34
CA GLY A 37 -0.75 -13.42 6.01
C GLY A 37 0.74 -13.18 5.82
N ASN A 38 1.20 -12.08 6.40
CA ASN A 38 2.62 -11.76 6.43
C ASN A 38 2.97 -10.92 7.65
N LEU A 39 4.24 -10.99 8.03
CA LEU A 39 4.88 -10.11 8.99
C LEU A 39 6.01 -9.38 8.27
N VAL A 40 6.10 -8.08 8.44
CA VAL A 40 7.09 -7.23 7.77
C VAL A 40 7.83 -6.37 8.79
N LEU A 41 9.15 -6.35 8.69
CA LEU A 41 10.00 -5.33 9.28
C LEU A 41 10.49 -4.42 8.17
N THR A 42 10.23 -3.15 8.28
CA THR A 42 10.70 -2.14 7.31
C THR A 42 11.55 -1.09 8.00
N SER A 43 12.56 -0.59 7.31
CA SER A 43 13.37 0.54 7.79
C SER A 43 12.60 1.86 7.75
N ASN A 44 11.48 1.91 7.00
CA ASN A 44 10.64 3.08 6.85
C ASN A 44 9.27 2.66 6.31
N TYR A 45 8.18 3.05 6.97
CA TYR A 45 6.84 2.89 6.45
C TYR A 45 6.53 4.03 5.48
N ILE A 46 6.65 3.78 4.18
CA ILE A 46 6.36 4.76 3.12
C ILE A 46 4.97 4.47 2.54
N TYR A 47 4.09 5.47 2.59
CA TYR A 47 2.75 5.42 2.02
C TYR A 47 2.56 6.57 1.04
N ARG A 48 2.33 6.27 -0.24
CA ARG A 48 2.20 7.24 -1.33
C ARG A 48 3.36 8.25 -1.38
N GLY A 49 4.59 7.74 -1.24
CA GLY A 49 5.80 8.54 -1.24
C GLY A 49 6.14 9.26 0.07
N VAL A 50 5.24 9.23 1.06
CA VAL A 50 5.42 9.92 2.34
C VAL A 50 5.72 8.91 3.45
N SER A 51 6.67 9.23 4.31
CA SER A 51 6.97 8.39 5.48
C SER A 51 5.89 8.54 6.54
N SER A 52 5.33 7.45 6.97
CA SER A 52 4.39 7.35 8.09
C SER A 52 5.05 6.93 9.41
N SER A 53 6.36 6.65 9.39
CA SER A 53 7.17 6.27 10.55
C SER A 53 8.35 7.22 10.81
N ASN A 54 8.29 8.48 10.32
CA ASN A 54 9.33 9.49 10.52
C ASN A 54 10.73 9.02 10.08
N ASN A 55 10.84 8.29 9.00
CA ASN A 55 12.07 7.66 8.54
C ASN A 55 12.66 6.66 9.55
N ALA A 56 11.87 6.21 10.51
CA ALA A 56 12.21 5.16 11.47
C ALA A 56 11.67 3.80 11.03
N GLY A 57 12.17 2.75 11.66
CA GLY A 57 11.68 1.39 11.41
C GLY A 57 10.23 1.21 11.83
N ALA A 58 9.50 0.37 11.12
CA ALA A 58 8.14 -0.02 11.45
C ALA A 58 7.94 -1.54 11.36
N PHE A 59 7.05 -2.04 12.21
CA PHE A 59 6.54 -3.40 12.15
C PHE A 59 5.15 -3.38 11.52
N GLN A 60 4.91 -4.32 10.58
CA GLN A 60 3.63 -4.46 9.90
C GLN A 60 3.19 -5.92 9.90
N ALA A 61 1.88 -6.13 9.96
CA ALA A 61 1.28 -7.45 9.91
C ALA A 61 0.02 -7.43 9.03
N ASP A 62 -0.23 -8.53 8.34
CA ASP A 62 -1.43 -8.77 7.54
C ASP A 62 -1.99 -10.16 7.82
N LEU A 63 -3.30 -10.26 7.90
CA LEU A 63 -4.05 -11.51 7.96
C LEU A 63 -5.23 -11.43 7.01
N HIS A 64 -5.42 -12.43 6.16
CA HIS A 64 -6.53 -12.45 5.23
C HIS A 64 -7.08 -13.85 4.97
N VAL A 65 -8.33 -13.85 4.51
CA VAL A 65 -9.01 -15.03 3.99
C VAL A 65 -9.51 -14.73 2.59
N ALA A 66 -9.38 -15.69 1.69
CA ALA A 66 -9.91 -15.61 0.34
C ALA A 66 -10.67 -16.88 -0.04
N ASN A 67 -11.64 -16.75 -0.90
CA ASN A 67 -12.33 -17.89 -1.49
C ASN A 67 -11.86 -18.16 -2.93
N THR A 68 -12.17 -19.34 -3.46
CA THR A 68 -11.85 -19.73 -4.82
C THR A 68 -12.54 -18.88 -5.90
N GLY A 69 -13.61 -18.17 -5.54
CA GLY A 69 -14.32 -17.24 -6.43
C GLY A 69 -13.66 -15.88 -6.56
N GLY A 70 -12.54 -15.62 -5.84
CA GLY A 70 -11.81 -14.36 -5.93
C GLY A 70 -12.16 -13.31 -4.87
N THR A 71 -13.14 -13.57 -3.99
CA THR A 71 -13.47 -12.66 -2.88
C THR A 71 -12.48 -12.82 -1.74
N PHE A 72 -12.03 -11.73 -1.16
CA PHE A 72 -11.11 -11.71 -0.03
C PHE A 72 -11.52 -10.68 1.02
N LEU A 73 -11.14 -10.95 2.27
CA LEU A 73 -11.30 -10.06 3.43
C LEU A 73 -10.03 -10.16 4.26
N GLY A 74 -9.58 -9.05 4.83
CA GLY A 74 -8.41 -9.07 5.71
C GLY A 74 -8.29 -7.88 6.63
N LEU A 75 -7.27 -7.98 7.48
CA LEU A 75 -6.83 -6.98 8.43
C LEU A 75 -5.35 -6.74 8.21
N TRP A 76 -4.96 -5.50 8.14
CA TRP A 76 -3.58 -5.08 8.12
C TRP A 76 -3.32 -4.08 9.24
N GLY A 77 -2.09 -4.05 9.77
CA GLY A 77 -1.69 -3.07 10.77
C GLY A 77 -0.23 -2.71 10.66
N SER A 78 0.12 -1.50 11.11
CA SER A 78 1.48 -0.96 11.15
C SER A 78 1.68 -0.09 12.38
N SER A 79 2.90 -0.13 12.94
CA SER A 79 3.38 0.94 13.81
C SER A 79 3.66 2.19 12.98
N ARG A 80 3.41 3.35 13.57
CA ARG A 80 3.70 4.70 13.05
C ARG A 80 4.58 5.45 14.05
N ASP A 81 4.87 6.69 13.82
CA ASP A 81 5.59 7.54 14.77
C ASP A 81 4.74 8.75 15.18
N SER A 82 4.29 8.76 16.43
CA SER A 82 3.48 9.84 17.01
C SER A 82 4.22 11.17 17.12
N GLN A 83 5.55 11.20 17.01
CA GLN A 83 6.31 12.45 16.97
C GLN A 83 6.07 13.20 15.65
N LEU A 84 5.77 12.46 14.57
CA LEU A 84 5.39 13.05 13.29
C LEU A 84 3.91 13.33 13.19
N ASP A 85 3.14 12.40 13.66
CA ASP A 85 1.68 12.41 13.56
C ASP A 85 1.12 12.32 14.97
N PRO A 86 0.76 13.46 15.60
CA PRO A 86 0.23 13.44 16.95
C PRO A 86 -1.11 12.70 17.07
N TYR A 87 -1.69 12.29 15.94
CA TYR A 87 -2.97 11.59 15.88
C TYR A 87 -2.82 10.06 15.90
N ALA A 88 -1.63 9.50 15.60
CA ALA A 88 -1.53 8.04 15.54
C ALA A 88 -0.13 7.46 15.80
N ASP A 89 -0.05 6.49 16.74
CA ASP A 89 1.06 5.56 16.92
C ASP A 89 0.92 4.30 16.07
N TYR A 90 -0.32 3.95 15.73
CA TYR A 90 -0.67 2.73 15.00
C TYR A 90 -1.71 3.02 13.93
N GLU A 91 -1.65 2.26 12.86
CA GLU A 91 -2.66 2.22 11.81
C GLU A 91 -3.18 0.80 11.64
N PHE A 92 -4.51 0.65 11.59
CA PHE A 92 -5.19 -0.59 11.29
C PHE A 92 -6.08 -0.39 10.06
N VAL A 93 -6.08 -1.36 9.17
CA VAL A 93 -6.91 -1.34 7.96
C VAL A 93 -7.72 -2.61 7.88
N ILE A 94 -9.05 -2.45 7.83
CA ILE A 94 -9.96 -3.52 7.44
C ILE A 94 -10.17 -3.36 5.94
N TYR A 95 -10.01 -4.44 5.19
CA TYR A 95 -10.22 -4.41 3.76
C TYR A 95 -11.01 -5.61 3.25
N LEU A 96 -11.78 -5.37 2.22
CA LEU A 96 -12.49 -6.41 1.48
C LEU A 96 -12.41 -6.12 -0.02
N GLY A 97 -12.52 -7.16 -0.84
CA GLY A 97 -12.52 -6.97 -2.29
C GLY A 97 -12.83 -8.24 -3.05
N HIS A 98 -12.82 -8.07 -4.37
CA HIS A 98 -13.02 -9.16 -5.30
C HIS A 98 -12.06 -9.02 -6.48
N ARG A 99 -11.38 -10.12 -6.82
CA ARG A 99 -10.52 -10.25 -8.01
C ARG A 99 -11.26 -11.01 -9.07
N PHE A 100 -11.39 -10.41 -10.23
CA PHE A 100 -11.96 -10.98 -11.44
C PHE A 100 -10.83 -11.50 -12.33
N ASP A 101 -10.88 -12.76 -12.73
CA ASP A 101 -10.01 -13.28 -13.78
C ASP A 101 -10.63 -12.91 -15.16
N LEU A 102 -9.90 -12.12 -15.94
CA LEU A 102 -10.32 -11.66 -17.24
C LEU A 102 -9.77 -12.53 -18.40
N GLY A 103 -9.00 -13.56 -18.06
CA GLY A 103 -8.29 -14.39 -19.04
C GLY A 103 -7.05 -13.72 -19.63
N ASN A 104 -6.26 -14.48 -20.41
CA ASN A 104 -5.05 -14.01 -21.10
C ASN A 104 -4.05 -13.30 -20.14
N ALA A 105 -3.94 -13.79 -18.90
CA ALA A 105 -3.10 -13.24 -17.84
C ALA A 105 -3.50 -11.82 -17.35
N TRP A 106 -4.72 -11.37 -17.67
CA TRP A 106 -5.32 -10.16 -17.13
C TRP A 106 -6.21 -10.47 -15.92
N SER A 107 -6.18 -9.62 -14.93
CA SER A 107 -7.15 -9.61 -13.85
C SER A 107 -7.56 -8.18 -13.49
N ALA A 108 -8.76 -8.04 -12.95
CA ALA A 108 -9.22 -6.78 -12.37
C ALA A 108 -9.53 -7.01 -10.88
N THR A 109 -9.31 -5.99 -10.05
CA THR A 109 -9.65 -6.03 -8.63
C THR A 109 -10.45 -4.80 -8.27
N LEU A 110 -11.54 -5.00 -7.51
CA LEU A 110 -12.27 -3.93 -6.84
C LEU A 110 -12.19 -4.17 -5.34
N SER A 111 -11.84 -3.14 -4.58
CA SER A 111 -11.68 -3.26 -3.12
C SER A 111 -12.13 -2.00 -2.38
N GLY A 112 -12.59 -2.19 -1.14
CA GLY A 112 -12.84 -1.15 -0.16
C GLY A 112 -11.92 -1.33 1.04
N ARG A 113 -11.50 -0.23 1.66
CA ARG A 113 -10.64 -0.19 2.84
C ARG A 113 -11.14 0.84 3.82
N ALA A 114 -11.05 0.53 5.11
CA ALA A 114 -11.27 1.46 6.19
C ALA A 114 -9.99 1.54 7.02
N HIS A 115 -9.42 2.74 7.11
CA HIS A 115 -8.21 3.05 7.84
C HIS A 115 -8.59 3.62 9.20
N TYR A 116 -8.06 3.05 10.25
CA TYR A 116 -8.24 3.46 11.65
C TYR A 116 -6.87 3.83 12.21
N LEU A 117 -6.73 5.07 12.64
CA LEU A 117 -5.52 5.61 13.20
C LEU A 117 -5.71 5.80 14.72
N THR A 118 -4.83 5.26 15.54
CA THR A 118 -5.01 5.21 17.00
C THR A 118 -3.69 5.34 17.76
N GLY A 119 -3.77 5.63 19.06
CA GLY A 119 -2.62 5.76 19.96
C GLY A 119 -2.02 7.17 20.02
N GLY A 120 -2.51 8.12 19.24
CA GLY A 120 -2.05 9.49 19.27
C GLY A 120 -2.48 10.27 20.52
N THR A 121 -1.90 11.45 20.69
CA THR A 121 -2.14 12.34 21.83
C THR A 121 -3.30 13.29 21.64
N GLN A 122 -3.90 13.33 20.45
CA GLN A 122 -5.00 14.22 20.09
C GLN A 122 -6.32 13.45 20.02
N GLU A 123 -7.42 14.12 20.43
CA GLU A 123 -8.75 13.53 20.42
C GLU A 123 -9.42 13.48 19.03
N VAL A 124 -8.76 13.98 17.99
CA VAL A 124 -9.31 14.05 16.63
C VAL A 124 -8.91 12.81 15.84
N SER A 125 -9.90 12.09 15.32
CA SER A 125 -9.65 10.90 14.49
C SER A 125 -9.27 11.26 13.06
N ASP A 126 -8.20 10.67 12.57
CA ASP A 126 -7.73 10.72 11.18
C ASP A 126 -8.27 9.57 10.32
N ASP A 127 -9.21 8.81 10.81
CA ASP A 127 -9.78 7.66 10.11
C ASP A 127 -10.35 8.06 8.75
N TYR A 128 -10.14 7.25 7.74
CA TYR A 128 -10.66 7.50 6.40
C TYR A 128 -10.98 6.20 5.66
N GLN A 129 -11.70 6.31 4.56
CA GLN A 129 -12.08 5.18 3.73
C GLN A 129 -11.57 5.35 2.31
N GLU A 130 -11.33 4.21 1.64
CA GLU A 130 -10.87 4.15 0.26
C GLU A 130 -11.69 3.15 -0.54
N ILE A 131 -11.92 3.48 -1.80
CA ILE A 131 -12.42 2.55 -2.81
C ILE A 131 -11.38 2.52 -3.92
N ALA A 132 -10.91 1.33 -4.27
CA ALA A 132 -9.87 1.15 -5.28
C ALA A 132 -10.28 0.15 -6.35
N ALA A 133 -9.94 0.48 -7.60
CA ALA A 133 -10.00 -0.40 -8.74
C ALA A 133 -8.60 -0.57 -9.34
N ALA A 134 -8.26 -1.79 -9.75
CA ALA A 134 -6.97 -2.07 -10.37
C ALA A 134 -7.12 -3.05 -11.54
N ILE A 135 -6.25 -2.92 -12.52
CA ILE A 135 -6.03 -3.89 -13.59
C ILE A 135 -4.59 -4.38 -13.48
N THR A 136 -4.41 -5.70 -13.54
CA THR A 136 -3.11 -6.34 -13.46
C THR A 136 -2.89 -7.23 -14.68
N TRP A 137 -1.70 -7.17 -15.27
CA TRP A 137 -1.27 -8.01 -16.39
C TRP A 137 -0.04 -8.83 -15.98
N LEU A 138 -0.10 -10.14 -16.30
CA LEU A 138 0.96 -11.13 -15.99
C LEU A 138 1.33 -11.20 -14.49
N ASP A 139 0.49 -10.71 -13.59
CA ASP A 139 0.81 -10.49 -12.17
C ASP A 139 2.10 -9.67 -11.93
N ALA A 140 2.52 -8.92 -12.94
CA ALA A 140 3.76 -8.15 -12.97
C ALA A 140 3.53 -6.64 -13.14
N TRP A 141 2.49 -6.26 -13.87
CA TRP A 141 2.14 -4.87 -14.14
C TRP A 141 0.78 -4.55 -13.56
N THR A 142 0.69 -3.51 -12.77
CA THR A 142 -0.58 -3.07 -12.19
C THR A 142 -0.79 -1.59 -12.43
N LEU A 143 -1.98 -1.24 -12.90
CA LEU A 143 -2.50 0.12 -12.92
C LEU A 143 -3.68 0.18 -11.96
N SER A 144 -3.67 1.14 -11.04
CA SER A 144 -4.73 1.31 -10.06
C SER A 144 -5.22 2.75 -9.97
N PHE A 145 -6.49 2.87 -9.57
CA PHE A 145 -7.13 4.13 -9.24
C PHE A 145 -7.83 3.99 -7.90
N THR A 146 -7.59 4.95 -6.98
CA THR A 146 -8.20 4.97 -5.65
C THR A 146 -8.93 6.28 -5.44
N ALA A 147 -10.16 6.20 -4.95
CA ALA A 147 -10.94 7.33 -4.46
C ALA A 147 -11.00 7.30 -2.93
N ILE A 148 -10.79 8.43 -2.29
CA ILE A 148 -10.79 8.65 -0.84
C ILE A 148 -11.82 9.74 -0.56
N PRO A 149 -13.09 9.39 -0.25
CA PRO A 149 -14.14 10.39 -0.11
C PRO A 149 -13.90 11.41 0.99
N ASN A 150 -13.17 11.01 2.02
CA ASN A 150 -12.98 11.76 3.26
C ASN A 150 -11.50 11.81 3.70
N ALA A 151 -10.59 12.03 2.77
CA ALA A 151 -9.15 12.13 3.07
C ALA A 151 -8.90 13.21 4.14
N PRO A 152 -8.10 12.92 5.17
CA PRO A 152 -7.71 13.91 6.16
C PRO A 152 -6.83 14.98 5.52
N ARG A 153 -7.04 16.21 5.95
CA ARG A 153 -6.27 17.38 5.54
C ARG A 153 -5.70 18.04 6.76
N TYR A 154 -4.40 18.08 6.83
CA TYR A 154 -3.69 18.75 7.89
C TYR A 154 -3.56 20.24 7.53
N TRP A 155 -4.07 21.10 8.40
CA TRP A 155 -3.87 22.53 8.28
C TRP A 155 -3.50 23.14 9.62
N PHE A 156 -2.29 23.71 9.70
CA PHE A 156 -1.80 24.49 10.84
C PHE A 156 -2.10 23.83 12.19
N TYR A 157 -1.61 22.63 12.40
CA TYR A 157 -1.54 21.91 13.68
C TYR A 157 -2.83 21.79 14.51
N ASP A 158 -3.88 22.58 14.24
CA ASP A 158 -5.05 22.71 15.13
C ASP A 158 -6.38 22.27 14.53
N ARG A 159 -6.47 22.03 13.22
CA ARG A 159 -7.76 21.69 12.60
C ARG A 159 -7.63 20.63 11.52
N LEU A 160 -8.09 19.44 11.86
CA LEU A 160 -8.36 18.41 10.86
C LEU A 160 -9.60 18.81 10.05
N SER A 161 -9.44 18.98 8.76
CA SER A 161 -10.55 19.05 7.80
C SER A 161 -10.50 17.85 6.88
N ARG A 162 -11.56 17.59 6.13
CA ARG A 162 -11.65 16.46 5.21
C ARG A 162 -12.02 16.94 3.81
N ALA A 163 -11.48 16.28 2.81
CA ALA A 163 -11.83 16.52 1.42
C ALA A 163 -11.68 15.24 0.59
N PRO A 164 -12.43 15.09 -0.51
CA PRO A 164 -12.17 14.01 -1.44
C PRO A 164 -10.76 14.07 -2.02
N ALA A 165 -10.10 12.91 -2.08
CA ALA A 165 -8.83 12.77 -2.77
C ALA A 165 -8.86 11.58 -3.74
N PHE A 166 -7.96 11.62 -4.72
CA PHE A 166 -7.83 10.62 -5.77
C PHE A 166 -6.36 10.26 -5.95
N VAL A 167 -6.12 8.99 -6.23
CA VAL A 167 -4.77 8.47 -6.47
C VAL A 167 -4.79 7.63 -7.73
N ALA A 168 -3.83 7.86 -8.62
CA ALA A 168 -3.54 6.99 -9.74
C ALA A 168 -2.12 6.44 -9.57
N GLU A 169 -1.94 5.13 -9.71
CA GLU A 169 -0.67 4.46 -9.51
C GLU A 169 -0.42 3.41 -10.58
N MET A 170 0.84 3.30 -10.97
CA MET A 170 1.35 2.21 -11.80
C MET A 170 2.52 1.56 -11.09
N SER A 171 2.56 0.24 -11.05
CA SER A 171 3.68 -0.54 -10.52
C SER A 171 4.05 -1.68 -11.45
N ALA A 172 5.31 -2.08 -11.38
CA ALA A 172 5.82 -3.21 -12.14
C ALA A 172 6.89 -3.97 -11.37
N GLN A 173 6.98 -5.27 -11.66
CA GLN A 173 8.09 -6.12 -11.23
C GLN A 173 8.48 -7.08 -12.35
N TRP A 174 9.79 -7.28 -12.54
CA TRP A 174 10.34 -8.21 -13.50
C TRP A 174 11.28 -9.18 -12.82
N LEU A 175 11.03 -10.47 -13.01
CA LEU A 175 11.99 -11.49 -12.63
C LEU A 175 13.23 -11.37 -13.51
N VAL A 176 14.37 -11.07 -12.90
CA VAL A 176 15.66 -10.93 -13.59
C VAL A 176 16.43 -12.25 -13.53
N TYR A 177 16.51 -12.87 -12.35
CA TYR A 177 17.25 -14.09 -12.13
C TYR A 177 16.83 -14.75 -10.81
N ASP A 178 16.54 -16.03 -10.79
CA ASP A 178 16.36 -16.94 -9.62
C ASP A 178 15.87 -16.26 -8.33
N GLY A 179 14.63 -15.76 -8.38
CA GLY A 179 14.03 -15.06 -7.25
C GLY A 179 14.41 -13.59 -7.11
N PHE A 180 15.28 -13.04 -7.95
CA PHE A 180 15.61 -11.61 -7.99
C PHE A 180 14.71 -10.86 -8.97
N PHE A 181 14.12 -9.78 -8.49
CA PHE A 181 13.22 -8.92 -9.26
C PHE A 181 13.77 -7.50 -9.33
N LEU A 182 13.60 -6.87 -10.47
CA LEU A 182 13.63 -5.41 -10.58
C LEU A 182 12.21 -4.91 -10.31
N THR A 183 12.08 -3.90 -9.46
CA THR A 183 10.78 -3.33 -9.07
C THR A 183 10.73 -1.84 -9.35
N GLY A 184 9.56 -1.31 -9.62
CA GLY A 184 9.39 0.12 -9.78
C GLY A 184 7.94 0.53 -9.87
N GLY A 185 7.71 1.82 -9.69
CA GLY A 185 6.39 2.37 -9.82
C GLY A 185 6.36 3.88 -9.75
N ALA A 186 5.21 4.44 -10.10
CA ALA A 186 4.93 5.86 -10.03
C ALA A 186 3.47 6.09 -9.66
N GLY A 187 3.19 7.19 -8.98
CA GLY A 187 1.83 7.57 -8.62
C GLY A 187 1.65 9.08 -8.58
N TYR A 188 0.40 9.46 -8.58
CA TYR A 188 -0.03 10.84 -8.40
C TYR A 188 -1.20 10.88 -7.40
N TYR A 189 -0.99 11.61 -6.32
CA TYR A 189 -2.00 11.91 -5.31
C TYR A 189 -2.58 13.31 -5.59
N ARG A 190 -3.91 13.44 -5.58
CA ARG A 190 -4.61 14.71 -5.73
C ARG A 190 -5.71 14.82 -4.69
N ILE A 191 -5.71 15.92 -3.94
CA ILE A 191 -6.80 16.30 -3.01
C ILE A 191 -7.60 17.45 -3.60
N THR A 192 -8.91 17.42 -3.40
CA THR A 192 -9.83 18.46 -3.88
C THR A 192 -10.16 19.45 -2.75
N GLY A 193 -10.83 20.53 -3.11
CA GLY A 193 -11.27 21.56 -2.17
C GLY A 193 -10.49 22.87 -2.28
N THR A 194 -10.94 23.86 -1.53
CA THR A 194 -10.34 25.19 -1.44
C THR A 194 -9.81 25.42 -0.03
N GLY A 195 -8.83 26.26 0.11
CA GLY A 195 -8.27 26.69 1.39
C GLY A 195 -6.77 26.82 1.36
N PRO A 196 -6.17 27.54 2.30
CA PRO A 196 -4.74 27.74 2.38
C PRO A 196 -3.98 26.41 2.38
N GLY A 197 -2.87 26.36 1.66
CA GLY A 197 -2.11 25.13 1.43
C GLY A 197 -2.56 24.37 0.17
N ILE A 198 -3.86 24.24 -0.12
CA ILE A 198 -4.34 23.61 -1.38
C ILE A 198 -4.21 24.56 -2.56
N GLU A 199 -4.35 25.85 -2.35
CA GLU A 199 -4.08 26.86 -3.40
C GLU A 199 -2.61 26.80 -3.85
N ALA A 200 -1.69 26.47 -2.95
CA ALA A 200 -0.28 26.29 -3.25
C ALA A 200 0.06 24.91 -3.83
N ALA A 201 -0.64 23.87 -3.39
CA ALA A 201 -0.45 22.50 -3.85
C ALA A 201 -1.71 21.67 -3.64
N ASN A 202 -2.30 21.16 -4.73
CA ASN A 202 -3.46 20.27 -4.68
C ASN A 202 -3.14 18.82 -5.01
N GLY A 203 -1.87 18.49 -5.20
CA GLY A 203 -1.40 17.13 -5.46
C GLY A 203 0.09 17.07 -5.70
N TYR A 204 0.62 15.85 -5.66
CA TYR A 204 2.04 15.57 -5.88
C TYR A 204 2.24 14.24 -6.58
N ALA A 205 3.33 14.14 -7.33
CA ALA A 205 3.81 12.89 -7.91
C ALA A 205 4.81 12.21 -6.96
N TYR A 206 4.88 10.90 -7.01
CA TYR A 206 5.86 10.09 -6.29
C TYR A 206 6.23 8.88 -7.12
N GLY A 207 7.36 8.24 -6.78
CA GLY A 207 7.80 7.04 -7.46
C GLY A 207 8.90 6.33 -6.71
N ASN A 208 9.20 5.12 -7.16
CA ASN A 208 10.33 4.34 -6.66
C ASN A 208 10.92 3.47 -7.75
N VAL A 209 12.14 3.04 -7.49
CA VAL A 209 12.83 1.96 -8.19
C VAL A 209 13.56 1.12 -7.16
N GLY A 210 13.61 -0.19 -7.35
CA GLY A 210 14.23 -1.08 -6.37
C GLY A 210 14.53 -2.46 -6.92
N ILE A 211 15.06 -3.27 -6.04
CA ILE A 211 15.29 -4.70 -6.25
C ILE A 211 14.58 -5.47 -5.14
N ALA A 212 14.10 -6.65 -5.46
CA ALA A 212 13.56 -7.58 -4.48
C ALA A 212 14.17 -8.97 -4.68
N TRP A 213 14.27 -9.71 -3.60
CA TRP A 213 14.65 -11.11 -3.61
C TRP A 213 13.61 -11.93 -2.87
N GLU A 214 13.16 -13.02 -3.49
CA GLU A 214 12.19 -13.95 -2.92
C GLU A 214 12.76 -15.35 -2.86
N HIS A 215 12.66 -15.96 -1.69
CA HIS A 215 12.98 -17.36 -1.49
C HIS A 215 12.00 -18.02 -0.51
N ARG A 216 11.24 -19.00 -0.97
CA ARG A 216 10.20 -19.70 -0.20
C ARG A 216 9.18 -18.70 0.38
N ARG A 217 9.18 -18.53 1.73
CA ARG A 217 8.28 -17.65 2.48
C ARG A 217 8.88 -16.26 2.76
N TRP A 218 10.12 -16.01 2.35
CA TRP A 218 10.85 -14.77 2.60
C TRP A 218 10.88 -13.88 1.37
N ARG A 219 10.70 -12.60 1.62
CA ARG A 219 10.98 -11.55 0.63
C ARG A 219 11.78 -10.45 1.28
N ILE A 220 12.81 -9.97 0.58
CA ILE A 220 13.61 -8.81 0.95
C ILE A 220 13.48 -7.79 -0.18
N ASP A 221 13.17 -6.55 0.16
CA ASP A 221 13.07 -5.44 -0.78
C ASP A 221 14.04 -4.33 -0.38
N LEU A 222 14.69 -3.72 -1.37
CA LEU A 222 15.50 -2.50 -1.25
C LEU A 222 15.09 -1.54 -2.35
N GLY A 223 14.73 -0.31 -2.01
CA GLY A 223 14.26 0.67 -2.97
C GLY A 223 14.71 2.09 -2.66
N TYR A 224 14.82 2.88 -3.72
CA TYR A 224 14.93 4.33 -3.68
C TYR A 224 13.57 4.95 -4.00
N TYR A 225 13.14 5.86 -3.15
CA TYR A 225 11.85 6.54 -3.23
C TYR A 225 12.06 8.03 -3.45
N ARG A 226 11.29 8.57 -4.38
CA ARG A 226 11.28 9.99 -4.68
C ARG A 226 9.87 10.55 -4.56
N THR A 227 9.76 11.74 -3.95
CA THR A 227 8.48 12.41 -3.74
C THR A 227 8.58 13.87 -4.21
N GLY A 228 7.59 14.32 -4.95
CA GLY A 228 7.55 15.69 -5.46
C GLY A 228 7.45 16.71 -4.32
N GLU A 229 8.13 17.85 -4.45
CA GLU A 229 8.24 18.91 -3.44
C GLU A 229 6.87 19.42 -2.93
N LYS A 230 5.83 19.37 -3.75
CA LYS A 230 4.45 19.74 -3.36
C LYS A 230 3.90 18.86 -2.23
N ALA A 231 4.42 17.67 -2.02
CA ALA A 231 4.03 16.82 -0.89
C ALA A 231 4.40 17.46 0.46
N GLN A 232 5.50 18.23 0.54
CA GLN A 232 5.91 18.92 1.76
C GLN A 232 4.94 20.05 2.16
N VAL A 233 4.16 20.58 1.20
CA VAL A 233 3.13 21.59 1.45
C VAL A 233 1.82 20.94 1.90
N LEU A 234 1.48 19.78 1.32
CA LEU A 234 0.25 19.06 1.64
C LEU A 234 0.37 18.22 2.92
N MET A 235 1.57 17.75 3.23
CA MET A 235 1.89 16.95 4.40
C MET A 235 2.80 17.78 5.31
N PRO A 236 2.35 18.19 6.49
CA PRO A 236 3.04 19.18 7.35
C PRO A 236 4.39 18.71 7.92
N TYR A 237 4.84 17.52 7.57
CA TYR A 237 6.00 16.89 8.17
C TYR A 237 7.15 16.68 7.16
N PRO A 238 8.43 16.65 7.59
CA PRO A 238 9.59 16.41 6.73
C PRO A 238 9.63 14.97 6.19
N SER A 239 8.46 14.32 6.10
CA SER A 239 8.28 12.94 5.69
C SER A 239 8.26 12.74 4.17
N ALA A 240 8.22 13.82 3.39
CA ALA A 240 8.12 13.79 1.94
C ALA A 240 9.47 14.08 1.24
N ASN A 241 10.53 13.38 1.64
CA ASN A 241 11.89 13.53 1.07
C ASN A 241 12.28 12.29 0.28
N ASP A 242 13.25 12.45 -0.62
CA ASP A 242 13.90 11.34 -1.30
C ASP A 242 14.64 10.45 -0.28
N ARG A 243 14.52 9.12 -0.42
CA ARG A 243 15.09 8.19 0.57
C ARG A 243 15.31 6.79 0.04
N PHE A 244 16.21 6.06 0.71
CA PHE A 244 16.29 4.61 0.60
C PHE A 244 15.48 3.97 1.71
N ALA A 245 14.82 2.86 1.39
CA ALA A 245 14.16 2.02 2.37
C ALA A 245 14.31 0.54 1.99
N GLY A 246 14.35 -0.30 3.01
CA GLY A 246 14.39 -1.74 2.87
C GLY A 246 13.40 -2.42 3.78
N SER A 247 12.92 -3.59 3.38
CA SER A 247 12.04 -4.42 4.19
C SER A 247 12.37 -5.89 4.10
N ILE A 248 12.01 -6.63 5.14
CA ILE A 248 12.04 -8.09 5.20
C ILE A 248 10.64 -8.55 5.55
N ALA A 249 10.06 -9.39 4.71
CA ALA A 249 8.74 -9.96 4.89
C ALA A 249 8.82 -11.49 5.04
N TRP A 250 8.05 -12.03 5.96
CA TRP A 250 7.79 -13.46 6.10
C TRP A 250 6.30 -13.73 5.85
N ARG A 251 5.99 -14.69 4.98
CA ARG A 251 4.65 -15.04 4.51
C ARG A 251 4.25 -16.44 4.99
N PHE A 252 2.99 -16.64 5.32
CA PHE A 252 2.44 -17.92 5.78
C PHE A 252 1.04 -18.17 5.23
#